data_069b4db32d953cfac0b994e1cd858e82
#
_entry.id   069b4db32d953cfac0b994e1cd858e82
#
_cell.length_a   1.000
_cell.length_b   1.000
_cell.length_c   1.000
_cell.angle_alpha   90.00
_cell.angle_beta   90.00
_cell.angle_gamma   90.00
#
_symmetry.space_group_name_H-M   'P 1'
#
loop_
_entity.id
_entity.type
_entity.pdbx_description
1 polymer ?
#
loop_
_entity_poly.entity_id
_entity_poly.type
_entity_poly.pdbx_seq_one_letter_code
_entity_poly.pdbx_strand_id
1 'polypeptide(L)'
;ATVAQVLYMLGVEPIRDAFGRVTDLRLIPSEELGRPRIDVVVQTSGQLRDIAASRLFLINRAVEMAAAAKDQFENHVAEGVIAAERALTEKGISPKEARELSAYRVFGGVNGSYGTGIQGMVQKGDRWENESEIADVYLNNMGAFYGSEKDWETVKQFAFEAALVN
;
A
#
# COMPACT_ATOMS: atom_id res chain seq x y z
N ALA A 1 -5.07 11.15 -11.66
CA ALA A 1 -3.63 11.15 -11.94
C ALA A 1 -2.91 10.12 -11.08
N THR A 2 -2.96 10.18 -9.76
CA THR A 2 -2.18 9.32 -8.83
C THR A 2 -2.40 7.81 -9.04
N VAL A 3 -3.66 7.35 -9.17
CA VAL A 3 -3.93 5.92 -9.43
C VAL A 3 -3.29 5.46 -10.75
N ALA A 4 -3.33 6.28 -11.78
CA ALA A 4 -2.71 5.95 -13.05
C ALA A 4 -1.18 5.86 -12.94
N GLN A 5 -0.56 6.72 -12.15
CA GLN A 5 0.88 6.67 -11.88
C GLN A 5 1.26 5.39 -11.12
N VAL A 6 0.48 5.02 -10.10
CA VAL A 6 0.68 3.76 -9.36
C VAL A 6 0.60 2.56 -10.29
N LEU A 7 -0.44 2.46 -11.11
CA LEU A 7 -0.58 1.37 -12.07
C LEU A 7 0.58 1.35 -13.08
N TYR A 8 1.00 2.51 -13.56
CA TYR A 8 2.16 2.63 -14.44
C TYR A 8 3.44 2.10 -13.77
N MET A 9 3.72 2.49 -12.52
CA MET A 9 4.89 2.01 -11.77
C MET A 9 4.88 0.48 -11.65
N LEU A 10 3.73 -0.09 -11.31
CA LEU A 10 3.54 -1.54 -11.18
C LEU A 10 3.59 -2.29 -12.53
N GLY A 11 3.53 -1.58 -13.65
CA GLY A 11 3.43 -2.19 -14.97
C GLY A 11 2.10 -2.90 -15.21
N VAL A 12 1.01 -2.27 -14.79
CA VAL A 12 -0.37 -2.75 -14.93
C VAL A 12 -1.20 -1.68 -15.63
N GLU A 13 -2.08 -2.09 -16.52
CA GLU A 13 -2.99 -1.17 -17.17
C GLU A 13 -4.46 -1.53 -16.92
N PRO A 14 -5.36 -0.53 -16.91
CA PRO A 14 -6.78 -0.76 -16.74
C PRO A 14 -7.44 -1.17 -18.05
N ILE A 15 -8.24 -2.25 -17.99
CA ILE A 15 -9.16 -2.62 -19.06
C ILE A 15 -10.46 -1.84 -18.84
N ARG A 16 -10.97 -1.21 -19.91
CA ARG A 16 -12.16 -0.35 -19.85
C ARG A 16 -13.27 -0.88 -20.72
N ASP A 17 -14.51 -0.70 -20.26
CA ASP A 17 -15.70 -0.95 -21.08
C ASP A 17 -15.95 0.18 -22.11
N ALA A 18 -16.98 0.01 -22.92
CA ALA A 18 -17.38 0.99 -23.95
C ALA A 18 -17.76 2.38 -23.35
N PHE A 19 -18.04 2.46 -22.05
CA PHE A 19 -18.36 3.69 -21.33
C PHE A 19 -17.13 4.29 -20.62
N GLY A 20 -15.94 3.69 -20.80
CA GLY A 20 -14.68 4.13 -20.17
C GLY A 20 -14.52 3.72 -18.71
N ARG A 21 -15.41 2.89 -18.16
CA ARG A 21 -15.28 2.38 -16.78
C ARG A 21 -14.26 1.26 -16.73
N VAL A 22 -13.42 1.26 -15.70
CA VAL A 22 -12.45 0.19 -15.45
C VAL A 22 -13.20 -1.05 -15.00
N THR A 23 -13.08 -2.12 -15.77
CA THR A 23 -13.73 -3.41 -15.52
C THR A 23 -12.75 -4.48 -15.08
N ASP A 24 -11.48 -4.37 -15.46
CA ASP A 24 -10.43 -5.32 -15.11
C ASP A 24 -9.04 -4.67 -15.21
N LEU A 25 -8.01 -5.44 -14.91
CA LEU A 25 -6.60 -5.07 -15.02
C LEU A 25 -5.88 -6.05 -15.93
N ARG A 26 -4.92 -5.55 -16.71
CA ARG A 26 -3.97 -6.35 -17.49
C ARG A 26 -2.56 -6.13 -16.98
N LEU A 27 -1.87 -7.21 -16.65
CA LEU A 27 -0.44 -7.15 -16.40
C LEU A 27 0.28 -6.95 -17.74
N ILE A 28 1.10 -5.90 -17.85
CA ILE A 28 1.92 -5.67 -19.02
C ILE A 28 3.10 -6.66 -18.96
N PRO A 29 3.33 -7.50 -19.96
CA PRO A 29 4.50 -8.40 -20.01
C PRO A 29 5.81 -7.62 -19.92
N SER A 30 6.84 -8.20 -19.31
CA SER A 30 8.12 -7.51 -19.12
C SER A 30 8.79 -7.10 -20.43
N GLU A 31 8.59 -7.86 -21.50
CA GLU A 31 9.09 -7.56 -22.85
C GLU A 31 8.44 -6.30 -23.44
N GLU A 32 7.14 -6.12 -23.18
CA GLU A 32 6.38 -4.94 -23.61
C GLU A 32 6.66 -3.75 -22.69
N LEU A 33 6.78 -4.00 -21.37
CA LEU A 33 7.05 -2.98 -20.37
C LEU A 33 8.43 -2.32 -20.55
N GLY A 34 9.45 -3.09 -20.93
CA GLY A 34 10.79 -2.62 -21.26
C GLY A 34 11.59 -2.03 -20.08
N ARG A 35 11.15 -2.26 -18.84
CA ARG A 35 11.78 -1.78 -17.62
C ARG A 35 11.39 -2.64 -16.41
N PRO A 36 12.12 -2.55 -15.29
CA PRO A 36 11.69 -3.16 -14.02
C PRO A 36 10.34 -2.62 -13.54
N ARG A 37 9.61 -3.43 -12.77
CA ARG A 37 8.45 -2.98 -12.00
C ARG A 37 8.93 -2.28 -10.75
N ILE A 38 8.27 -1.18 -10.42
CA ILE A 38 8.64 -0.32 -9.28
C ILE A 38 7.61 -0.55 -8.18
N ASP A 39 8.07 -0.92 -6.99
CA ASP A 39 7.21 -1.07 -5.81
C ASP A 39 6.69 0.29 -5.34
N VAL A 40 5.54 0.30 -4.69
CA VAL A 40 4.83 1.50 -4.29
C VAL A 40 4.25 1.35 -2.90
N VAL A 41 4.25 2.41 -2.13
CA VAL A 41 3.42 2.54 -0.93
C VAL A 41 2.44 3.68 -1.16
N VAL A 42 1.15 3.38 -1.05
CA VAL A 42 0.07 4.34 -1.32
C VAL A 42 -0.58 4.74 -0.01
N GLN A 43 -0.45 6.01 0.32
CA GLN A 43 -1.16 6.59 1.44
C GLN A 43 -2.41 7.31 0.94
N THR A 44 -3.56 6.94 1.51
CA THR A 44 -4.86 7.51 1.13
C THR A 44 -5.37 8.49 2.19
N SER A 45 -6.02 9.56 1.73
CA SER A 45 -6.84 10.38 2.61
C SER A 45 -8.17 9.70 2.89
N GLY A 46 -8.79 10.02 4.04
CA GLY A 46 -10.13 9.52 4.37
C GLY A 46 -11.18 9.84 3.29
N GLN A 47 -11.09 11.00 2.65
CA GLN A 47 -11.99 11.37 1.56
C GLN A 47 -11.88 10.44 0.35
N LEU A 48 -10.66 10.11 -0.08
CA LEU A 48 -10.46 9.19 -1.20
C LEU A 48 -10.99 7.79 -0.87
N ARG A 49 -10.76 7.33 0.36
CA ARG A 49 -11.29 6.07 0.86
C ARG A 49 -12.82 6.03 0.76
N ASP A 50 -13.48 7.07 1.27
CA ASP A 50 -14.94 7.10 1.37
C ASP A 50 -15.61 7.20 -0.01
N ILE A 51 -15.00 7.92 -0.95
CA ILE A 51 -15.56 8.16 -2.28
C ILE A 51 -15.17 7.09 -3.31
N ALA A 52 -14.02 6.47 -3.14
CA ALA A 52 -13.38 5.68 -4.19
C ALA A 52 -12.78 4.35 -3.70
N ALA A 53 -13.42 3.68 -2.75
CA ALA A 53 -12.99 2.40 -2.18
C ALA A 53 -12.62 1.35 -3.25
N SER A 54 -13.43 1.21 -4.29
CA SER A 54 -13.18 0.29 -5.39
C SER A 54 -11.84 0.53 -6.11
N ARG A 55 -11.33 1.76 -6.10
CA ARG A 55 -10.03 2.10 -6.70
C ARG A 55 -8.87 1.63 -5.82
N LEU A 56 -9.07 1.60 -4.51
CA LEU A 56 -8.08 1.07 -3.56
C LEU A 56 -7.93 -0.45 -3.74
N PHE A 57 -9.03 -1.17 -3.95
CA PHE A 57 -9.01 -2.61 -4.25
C PHE A 57 -8.30 -2.90 -5.58
N LEU A 58 -8.50 -2.05 -6.60
CA LEU A 58 -7.77 -2.18 -7.86
C LEU A 58 -6.26 -2.03 -7.68
N ILE A 59 -5.81 -1.12 -6.80
CA ILE A 59 -4.38 -0.96 -6.51
C ILE A 59 -3.82 -2.22 -5.85
N ASN A 60 -4.49 -2.76 -4.84
CA ASN A 60 -4.03 -3.99 -4.18
C ASN A 60 -3.95 -5.16 -5.16
N ARG A 61 -4.97 -5.34 -6.00
CA ARG A 61 -4.96 -6.36 -7.04
C ARG A 61 -3.81 -6.16 -8.03
N ALA A 62 -3.52 -4.92 -8.40
CA ALA A 62 -2.38 -4.60 -9.27
C ALA A 62 -1.03 -4.96 -8.62
N VAL A 63 -0.88 -4.72 -7.32
CA VAL A 63 0.31 -5.13 -6.56
C VAL A 63 0.48 -6.65 -6.55
N GLU A 64 -0.58 -7.39 -6.26
CA GLU A 64 -0.57 -8.86 -6.29
C GLU A 64 -0.18 -9.40 -7.67
N MET A 65 -0.74 -8.84 -8.74
CA MET A 65 -0.40 -9.22 -10.11
C MET A 65 1.06 -8.93 -10.43
N ALA A 66 1.56 -7.74 -10.04
CA ALA A 66 2.94 -7.32 -10.27
C ALA A 66 3.92 -8.19 -9.48
N ALA A 67 3.63 -8.49 -8.20
CA ALA A 67 4.47 -9.33 -7.36
C ALA A 67 4.57 -10.78 -7.86
N ALA A 68 3.51 -11.31 -8.47
CA ALA A 68 3.46 -12.65 -9.02
C ALA A 68 4.05 -12.75 -10.45
N ALA A 69 4.42 -11.62 -11.06
CA ALA A 69 4.92 -11.59 -12.44
C ALA A 69 6.28 -12.30 -12.58
N LYS A 70 6.42 -13.08 -13.64
CA LYS A 70 7.69 -13.69 -14.04
C LYS A 70 8.33 -12.80 -15.10
N ASP A 71 9.18 -11.90 -14.66
CA ASP A 71 9.79 -10.89 -15.51
C ASP A 71 11.20 -11.29 -15.97
N GLN A 72 11.63 -10.74 -17.10
CA GLN A 72 13.03 -10.80 -17.54
C GLN A 72 13.93 -9.79 -16.84
N PHE A 73 13.35 -8.76 -16.21
CA PHE A 73 14.02 -7.78 -15.39
C PHE A 73 13.82 -8.10 -13.92
N GLU A 74 14.64 -7.49 -13.07
CA GLU A 74 14.46 -7.48 -11.63
C GLU A 74 13.04 -6.99 -11.27
N ASN A 75 12.34 -7.72 -10.42
CA ASN A 75 10.97 -7.37 -10.00
C ASN A 75 10.99 -6.82 -8.58
N HIS A 76 11.16 -5.49 -8.46
CA HIS A 76 11.23 -4.83 -7.16
C HIS A 76 9.94 -4.97 -6.32
N VAL A 77 8.78 -5.20 -6.97
CA VAL A 77 7.54 -5.47 -6.23
C VAL A 77 7.60 -6.82 -5.53
N ALA A 78 8.09 -7.86 -6.22
CA ALA A 78 8.27 -9.18 -5.62
C ALA A 78 9.32 -9.15 -4.50
N GLU A 79 10.43 -8.45 -4.70
CA GLU A 79 11.48 -8.27 -3.69
C GLU A 79 10.95 -7.54 -2.46
N GLY A 80 10.19 -6.46 -2.64
CA GLY A 80 9.56 -5.70 -1.58
C GLY A 80 8.56 -6.54 -0.77
N VAL A 81 7.79 -7.41 -1.42
CA VAL A 81 6.89 -8.36 -0.73
C VAL A 81 7.69 -9.34 0.13
N ILE A 82 8.78 -9.91 -0.40
CA ILE A 82 9.65 -10.83 0.35
C ILE A 82 10.29 -10.14 1.55
N ALA A 83 10.79 -8.91 1.37
CA ALA A 83 11.41 -8.15 2.45
C ALA A 83 10.39 -7.78 3.54
N ALA A 84 9.17 -7.39 3.16
CA ALA A 84 8.09 -7.12 4.11
C ALA A 84 7.66 -8.38 4.88
N GLU A 85 7.55 -9.54 4.22
CA GLU A 85 7.26 -10.83 4.89
C GLU A 85 8.33 -11.16 5.93
N ARG A 86 9.59 -10.96 5.60
CA ARG A 86 10.71 -11.17 6.54
C ARG A 86 10.62 -10.23 7.73
N ALA A 87 10.45 -8.94 7.51
CA ALA A 87 10.35 -7.94 8.56
C ALA A 87 9.18 -8.22 9.52
N LEU A 88 8.02 -8.62 8.99
CA LEU A 88 6.87 -9.02 9.81
C LEU A 88 7.13 -10.27 10.64
N THR A 89 7.81 -11.26 10.07
CA THR A 89 8.19 -12.48 10.78
C THR A 89 9.19 -12.19 11.92
N GLU A 90 10.16 -11.32 11.69
CA GLU A 90 11.11 -10.87 12.71
C GLU A 90 10.43 -10.12 13.87
N LYS A 91 9.33 -9.44 13.60
CA LYS A 91 8.46 -8.81 14.62
C LYS A 91 7.52 -9.80 15.34
N GLY A 92 7.60 -11.09 15.03
CA GLY A 92 6.83 -12.14 15.70
C GLY A 92 5.45 -12.42 15.09
N ILE A 93 5.14 -11.86 13.93
CA ILE A 93 3.92 -12.20 13.17
C ILE A 93 4.04 -13.63 12.63
N SER A 94 2.96 -14.39 12.69
CA SER A 94 2.98 -15.76 12.18
C SER A 94 3.30 -15.80 10.67
N PRO A 95 4.03 -16.82 10.17
CA PRO A 95 4.41 -16.89 8.76
C PRO A 95 3.24 -16.80 7.79
N LYS A 96 2.08 -17.36 8.15
CA LYS A 96 0.86 -17.26 7.33
C LYS A 96 0.36 -15.83 7.25
N GLU A 97 0.25 -15.17 8.38
CA GLU A 97 -0.22 -13.79 8.47
C GLU A 97 0.78 -12.81 7.86
N ALA A 98 2.08 -13.01 8.09
CA ALA A 98 3.15 -12.21 7.49
C ALA A 98 3.08 -12.26 5.95
N ARG A 99 2.82 -13.42 5.37
CA ARG A 99 2.65 -13.58 3.92
C ARG A 99 1.43 -12.83 3.39
N GLU A 100 0.31 -12.88 4.10
CA GLU A 100 -0.90 -12.13 3.74
C GLU A 100 -0.67 -10.61 3.81
N LEU A 101 -0.04 -10.13 4.88
CA LEU A 101 0.22 -8.71 5.11
C LEU A 101 1.31 -8.12 4.21
N SER A 102 2.26 -8.93 3.77
CA SER A 102 3.44 -8.47 3.00
C SER A 102 3.10 -7.85 1.65
N ALA A 103 1.96 -8.19 1.07
CA ALA A 103 1.50 -7.66 -0.22
C ALA A 103 0.66 -6.38 -0.10
N TYR A 104 0.27 -5.97 1.11
CA TYR A 104 -0.50 -4.74 1.26
C TYR A 104 0.36 -3.50 1.04
N ARG A 105 -0.16 -2.58 0.22
CA ARG A 105 0.50 -1.33 -0.17
C ARG A 105 -0.39 -0.11 -0.05
N VAL A 106 -1.65 -0.26 0.39
CA VAL A 106 -2.59 0.85 0.55
C VAL A 106 -2.90 1.05 2.02
N PHE A 107 -2.51 2.20 2.54
CA PHE A 107 -2.63 2.55 3.95
C PHE A 107 -3.30 3.90 4.14
N GLY A 108 -3.87 4.14 5.31
CA GLY A 108 -4.50 5.42 5.65
C GLY A 108 -5.02 5.45 7.07
N GLY A 109 -5.78 6.48 7.39
CA GLY A 109 -6.45 6.61 8.68
C GLY A 109 -7.67 5.71 8.78
N VAL A 110 -8.03 5.28 9.99
CA VAL A 110 -9.27 4.57 10.28
C VAL A 110 -10.49 5.43 9.97
N ASN A 111 -11.66 4.79 9.85
CA ASN A 111 -12.92 5.48 9.54
C ASN A 111 -13.22 6.59 10.54
N GLY A 112 -13.61 7.77 10.01
CA GLY A 112 -13.82 8.96 10.83
C GLY A 112 -12.56 9.75 11.20
N SER A 113 -11.36 9.23 10.90
CA SER A 113 -10.10 9.94 11.10
C SER A 113 -9.60 10.56 9.79
N TYR A 114 -9.70 11.88 9.68
CA TYR A 114 -9.31 12.60 8.45
C TYR A 114 -7.93 13.27 8.53
N GLY A 115 -7.27 13.19 9.68
CA GLY A 115 -5.96 13.79 9.91
C GLY A 115 -4.90 12.77 10.33
N THR A 116 -3.63 13.15 10.19
CA THR A 116 -2.49 12.33 10.60
C THR A 116 -2.34 12.22 12.12
N GLY A 117 -3.01 13.09 12.90
CA GLY A 117 -2.88 13.16 14.35
C GLY A 117 -1.67 13.94 14.86
N ILE A 118 -0.69 14.24 13.99
CA ILE A 118 0.55 14.92 14.38
C ILE A 118 0.41 16.44 14.55
N GLN A 119 -0.60 17.05 13.94
CA GLN A 119 -0.77 18.51 13.99
C GLN A 119 -0.85 19.06 15.40
N GLY A 120 -1.57 18.40 16.29
CA GLY A 120 -1.69 18.80 17.69
C GLY A 120 -0.40 18.66 18.49
N MET A 121 0.50 17.76 18.10
CA MET A 121 1.82 17.58 18.70
C MET A 121 2.78 18.69 18.23
N VAL A 122 2.81 18.92 16.93
CA VAL A 122 3.71 19.93 16.31
C VAL A 122 3.33 21.35 16.76
N GLN A 123 2.02 21.68 16.84
CA GLN A 123 1.56 23.00 17.27
C GLN A 123 1.87 23.33 18.73
N LYS A 124 1.98 22.31 19.58
CA LYS A 124 2.22 22.49 21.02
C LYS A 124 3.64 22.18 21.44
N GLY A 125 4.59 22.11 20.56
CA GLY A 125 6.04 21.98 20.69
C GLY A 125 6.68 21.35 21.94
N ASP A 126 5.91 21.23 23.01
CA ASP A 126 6.26 20.69 24.33
C ASP A 126 5.72 19.27 24.59
N ARG A 127 5.06 18.66 23.59
CA ARG A 127 4.41 17.34 23.73
C ARG A 127 5.19 16.18 23.13
N TRP A 128 6.39 16.41 22.64
CA TRP A 128 7.26 15.38 22.12
C TRP A 128 8.72 15.68 22.49
N GLU A 129 9.42 14.64 22.88
CA GLU A 129 10.83 14.74 23.31
C GLU A 129 11.79 14.45 22.16
N ASN A 130 11.35 13.67 21.17
CA ASN A 130 12.14 13.30 20.02
C ASN A 130 11.26 13.03 18.78
N GLU A 131 11.87 13.06 17.61
CA GLU A 131 11.18 12.87 16.32
C GLU A 131 10.52 11.48 16.18
N SER A 132 11.01 10.46 16.89
CA SER A 132 10.44 9.12 16.84
C SER A 132 9.03 9.07 17.40
N GLU A 133 8.69 9.89 18.39
CA GLU A 133 7.33 9.97 18.93
C GLU A 133 6.33 10.49 17.89
N ILE A 134 6.75 11.44 17.06
CA ILE A 134 5.94 11.95 15.96
C ILE A 134 5.74 10.86 14.91
N ALA A 135 6.82 10.13 14.58
CA ALA A 135 6.76 9.02 13.64
C ALA A 135 5.84 7.90 14.14
N ASP A 136 5.92 7.54 15.42
CA ASP A 136 5.07 6.51 16.03
C ASP A 136 3.59 6.89 15.98
N VAL A 137 3.25 8.13 16.30
CA VAL A 137 1.86 8.63 16.18
C VAL A 137 1.38 8.60 14.75
N TYR A 138 2.23 8.96 13.80
CA TYR A 138 1.90 8.90 12.38
C TYR A 138 1.66 7.46 11.92
N LEU A 139 2.58 6.55 12.21
CA LEU A 139 2.48 5.13 11.82
C LEU A 139 1.24 4.47 12.42
N ASN A 140 0.94 4.75 13.70
CA ASN A 140 -0.25 4.24 14.36
C ASN A 140 -1.55 4.77 13.77
N ASN A 141 -1.61 6.07 13.46
CA ASN A 141 -2.83 6.71 12.95
C ASN A 141 -3.07 6.43 11.46
N MET A 142 -2.02 6.20 10.68
CA MET A 142 -2.08 6.03 9.23
C MET A 142 -1.82 4.59 8.77
N GLY A 143 -1.69 3.65 9.72
CA GLY A 143 -1.35 2.26 9.46
C GLY A 143 -2.56 1.34 9.18
N ALA A 144 -3.78 1.86 9.10
CA ALA A 144 -4.91 1.06 8.65
C ALA A 144 -4.71 0.68 7.17
N PHE A 145 -4.77 -0.62 6.87
CA PHE A 145 -4.64 -1.08 5.48
C PHE A 145 -6.01 -1.37 4.86
N TYR A 146 -6.06 -1.21 3.56
CA TYR A 146 -7.24 -1.41 2.73
C TYR A 146 -6.92 -2.47 1.68
N GLY A 147 -7.16 -3.73 2.04
CA GLY A 147 -6.84 -4.90 1.22
C GLY A 147 -7.94 -5.21 0.20
N SER A 148 -8.90 -5.98 0.61
CA SER A 148 -10.09 -6.38 -0.14
C SER A 148 -11.35 -5.96 0.61
N GLU A 149 -12.54 -6.28 0.05
CA GLU A 149 -13.81 -6.06 0.77
C GLU A 149 -13.88 -6.81 2.12
N LYS A 150 -13.13 -7.93 2.24
CA LYS A 150 -13.04 -8.71 3.48
C LYS A 150 -12.08 -8.11 4.50
N ASP A 151 -11.04 -7.42 4.02
CA ASP A 151 -9.95 -6.86 4.83
C ASP A 151 -10.02 -5.34 4.85
N TRP A 152 -11.21 -4.81 4.62
CA TRP A 152 -11.43 -3.37 4.65
C TRP A 152 -11.18 -2.80 6.03
N GLU A 153 -10.35 -1.76 6.07
CA GLU A 153 -10.07 -0.98 7.29
C GLU A 153 -9.55 -1.84 8.46
N THR A 154 -8.68 -2.80 8.19
CA THR A 154 -8.03 -3.57 9.26
C THR A 154 -6.73 -2.88 9.68
N VAL A 155 -6.54 -2.74 10.99
CA VAL A 155 -5.27 -2.23 11.56
C VAL A 155 -4.45 -3.41 12.04
N LYS A 156 -3.24 -3.54 11.51
CA LYS A 156 -2.24 -4.51 11.98
C LYS A 156 -0.95 -3.78 12.28
N GLN A 157 -0.49 -3.95 13.51
CA GLN A 157 0.78 -3.40 13.95
C GLN A 157 1.91 -3.85 12.99
N PHE A 158 2.78 -2.92 12.61
CA PHE A 158 3.95 -3.12 11.77
C PHE A 158 3.72 -3.38 10.27
N ALA A 159 2.48 -3.57 9.78
CA ALA A 159 2.26 -3.80 8.35
C ALA A 159 2.66 -2.58 7.50
N PHE A 160 2.32 -1.38 7.95
CA PHE A 160 2.70 -0.14 7.29
C PHE A 160 4.22 0.10 7.38
N GLU A 161 4.80 -0.08 8.57
CA GLU A 161 6.25 0.03 8.77
C GLU A 161 6.99 -0.95 7.84
N ALA A 162 6.59 -2.22 7.80
CA ALA A 162 7.20 -3.22 6.94
C ALA A 162 7.11 -2.87 5.45
N ALA A 163 6.05 -2.20 5.00
CA ALA A 163 5.92 -1.74 3.62
C ALA A 163 6.81 -0.52 3.31
N LEU A 164 7.15 0.30 4.31
CA LEU A 164 7.98 1.49 4.14
C LEU A 164 9.48 1.21 4.16
N VAL A 165 9.93 0.07 4.71
CA VAL A 165 11.36 -0.27 4.90
C VAL A 165 11.98 -0.88 3.64
N ASN A 166 11.22 -1.07 2.57
CA ASN A 166 11.63 -1.73 1.33
C ASN A 166 12.06 -0.76 0.24
#